data_4f586faa2330029fb8dda556f593b958
#
_entry.id   4f586faa2330029fb8dda556f593b958
#
_cell.length_a   1.000
_cell.length_b   1.000
_cell.length_c   1.000
_cell.angle_alpha   90.00
_cell.angle_beta   90.00
_cell.angle_gamma   90.00
#
_symmetry.space_group_name_H-M   'P 1'
#
loop_
_entity.id
_entity.type
_entity.pdbx_description
1 polymer ?
#
loop_
_entity_poly.entity_id
_entity_poly.type
_entity_poly.pdbx_seq_one_letter_code
_entity_poly.pdbx_strand_id
1 'polypeptide(L)'
;MLQLVGIKLTLRKRITVSTLIGMASGSFCCFLLHHLHQDAADFGWALHLSERLIAHQNPYDTPFEQYPLPAALFALPFLVLRPEIAAGLFYGLSSLLLAFGLTRENYGRLRIFLAYPYWAGFLTAQWSTIIAASAFFPILLPAAMMKPQVGLPVFLTRMTRRGLLACVLLFALSLIVMPQWPRLWLAQSPNYQHFIPLLVFPGPLLLLALLRYRDRDAWLLLLAALMPQRWFFDSFILWLIPKSRHQILPTLLFSWGAGIWRWYHLPASFAEVGRVAVIFIYLPMLAVVLFRPQPSVDEATVSP
;
A
#
# COMPACT_ATOMS: atom_id res chain seq x y z
N MET A 1 -24.18 -11.96 -23.41
CA MET A 1 -24.90 -12.18 -22.17
C MET A 1 -24.39 -13.48 -21.53
N LEU A 2 -23.28 -13.42 -20.81
CA LEU A 2 -22.76 -14.49 -19.96
C LEU A 2 -22.49 -13.85 -18.62
N GLN A 3 -23.52 -13.84 -17.77
CA GLN A 3 -23.35 -13.66 -16.32
C GLN A 3 -22.50 -14.85 -15.85
N LEU A 4 -21.19 -14.63 -15.71
CA LEU A 4 -20.36 -15.50 -14.90
C LEU A 4 -20.85 -15.33 -13.46
N VAL A 5 -21.72 -16.24 -13.07
CA VAL A 5 -22.21 -16.48 -11.71
C VAL A 5 -21.01 -16.31 -10.77
N GLY A 6 -21.10 -15.33 -9.86
CA GLY A 6 -20.09 -15.13 -8.83
C GLY A 6 -20.04 -16.36 -7.95
N ILE A 7 -19.12 -17.28 -8.22
CA ILE A 7 -18.91 -18.48 -7.41
C ILE A 7 -18.45 -17.98 -6.04
N LYS A 8 -19.37 -17.97 -5.08
CA LYS A 8 -19.02 -17.75 -3.67
C LYS A 8 -18.12 -18.89 -3.24
N LEU A 9 -16.87 -18.58 -3.02
CA LEU A 9 -15.92 -19.56 -2.53
C LEU A 9 -16.22 -19.99 -1.12
N THR A 10 -16.04 -21.31 -0.90
CA THR A 10 -15.99 -21.83 0.46
C THR A 10 -14.81 -21.22 1.21
N LEU A 11 -14.94 -21.02 2.51
CA LEU A 11 -13.88 -20.49 3.38
C LEU A 11 -12.57 -21.27 3.16
N ARG A 12 -12.63 -22.60 3.04
CA ARG A 12 -11.46 -23.45 2.78
C ARG A 12 -10.72 -23.06 1.50
N LYS A 13 -11.43 -22.88 0.38
CA LYS A 13 -10.81 -22.47 -0.90
C LYS A 13 -10.19 -21.07 -0.79
N ARG A 14 -10.84 -20.16 -0.08
CA ARG A 14 -10.28 -18.81 0.15
C ARG A 14 -8.98 -18.88 0.93
N ILE A 15 -8.95 -19.62 2.03
CA ILE A 15 -7.73 -19.83 2.83
C ILE A 15 -6.64 -20.44 1.95
N THR A 16 -6.91 -21.54 1.25
CA THR A 16 -5.91 -22.22 0.41
C THR A 16 -5.29 -21.26 -0.63
N VAL A 17 -6.11 -20.53 -1.40
CA VAL A 17 -5.60 -19.62 -2.44
C VAL A 17 -4.82 -18.48 -1.83
N SER A 18 -5.31 -17.89 -0.74
CA SER A 18 -4.61 -16.80 -0.09
C SER A 18 -3.26 -17.24 0.50
N THR A 19 -3.21 -18.44 1.07
CA THR A 19 -1.97 -19.04 1.57
C THR A 19 -0.98 -19.30 0.43
N LEU A 20 -1.44 -19.84 -0.70
CA LEU A 20 -0.57 -20.07 -1.86
C LEU A 20 0.00 -18.75 -2.40
N ILE A 21 -0.82 -17.70 -2.51
CA ILE A 21 -0.36 -16.37 -2.93
C ILE A 21 0.64 -15.83 -1.92
N GLY A 22 0.35 -15.92 -0.63
CA GLY A 22 1.26 -15.46 0.42
C GLY A 22 2.60 -16.19 0.39
N MET A 23 2.57 -17.52 0.31
CA MET A 23 3.80 -18.33 0.23
C MET A 23 4.60 -18.01 -1.02
N ALA A 24 3.96 -17.95 -2.20
CA ALA A 24 4.64 -17.61 -3.45
C ALA A 24 5.27 -16.22 -3.37
N SER A 25 4.52 -15.22 -2.86
CA SER A 25 5.01 -13.86 -2.72
C SER A 25 6.16 -13.74 -1.73
N GLY A 26 6.04 -14.37 -0.57
CA GLY A 26 7.08 -14.34 0.46
C GLY A 26 8.35 -15.05 0.02
N SER A 27 8.22 -16.25 -0.55
CA SER A 27 9.37 -17.01 -1.07
C SER A 27 10.08 -16.27 -2.21
N PHE A 28 9.31 -15.65 -3.12
CA PHE A 28 9.88 -14.89 -4.22
C PHE A 28 10.58 -13.62 -3.74
N CYS A 29 9.99 -12.89 -2.79
CA CYS A 29 10.62 -11.73 -2.15
C CYS A 29 11.95 -12.12 -1.48
N CYS A 30 11.93 -13.15 -0.63
CA CYS A 30 13.12 -13.67 0.05
C CYS A 30 14.22 -14.08 -0.96
N PHE A 31 13.84 -14.83 -2.02
CA PHE A 31 14.76 -15.26 -3.08
C PHE A 31 15.40 -14.06 -3.79
N LEU A 32 14.61 -13.05 -4.18
CA LEU A 32 15.13 -11.87 -4.87
C LEU A 32 16.09 -11.07 -3.99
N LEU A 33 15.74 -10.82 -2.73
CA LEU A 33 16.60 -10.08 -1.80
C LEU A 33 17.91 -10.83 -1.56
N HIS A 34 17.85 -12.14 -1.34
CA HIS A 34 19.05 -12.98 -1.19
C HIS A 34 19.91 -12.97 -2.46
N HIS A 35 19.31 -13.16 -3.64
CA HIS A 35 20.04 -13.20 -4.92
C HIS A 35 20.69 -11.86 -5.28
N LEU A 36 20.05 -10.75 -4.94
CA LEU A 36 20.55 -9.41 -5.21
C LEU A 36 21.47 -8.87 -4.10
N HIS A 37 21.77 -9.68 -3.09
CA HIS A 37 22.53 -9.28 -1.91
C HIS A 37 21.98 -8.01 -1.25
N GLN A 38 20.66 -7.88 -1.25
CA GLN A 38 19.94 -6.82 -0.56
C GLN A 38 19.41 -7.38 0.77
N ASP A 39 19.58 -6.59 1.82
CA ASP A 39 19.00 -6.89 3.12
C ASP A 39 17.46 -6.89 3.03
N ALA A 40 16.75 -6.39 4.04
CA ALA A 40 15.30 -6.32 4.03
C ALA A 40 14.72 -5.06 3.32
N ALA A 41 15.54 -4.29 2.61
CA ALA A 41 15.17 -3.06 1.89
C ALA A 41 14.30 -2.10 2.73
N ASP A 42 13.10 -1.69 2.29
CA ASP A 42 12.23 -0.76 3.04
C ASP A 42 11.75 -1.34 4.39
N PHE A 43 11.56 -2.66 4.48
CA PHE A 43 11.28 -3.31 5.75
C PHE A 43 12.51 -3.33 6.67
N GLY A 44 13.70 -3.30 6.09
CA GLY A 44 14.98 -3.22 6.81
C GLY A 44 15.09 -1.95 7.66
N TRP A 45 14.54 -0.83 7.21
CA TRP A 45 14.51 0.39 8.03
C TRP A 45 13.73 0.19 9.33
N ALA A 46 12.60 -0.50 9.29
CA ALA A 46 11.84 -0.81 10.49
C ALA A 46 12.57 -1.80 11.40
N LEU A 47 13.26 -2.80 10.84
CA LEU A 47 14.12 -3.71 11.62
C LEU A 47 15.25 -2.94 12.31
N HIS A 48 15.95 -2.08 11.59
CA HIS A 48 17.03 -1.27 12.13
C HIS A 48 16.57 -0.35 13.26
N LEU A 49 15.43 0.34 13.09
CA LEU A 49 14.79 1.11 14.18
C LEU A 49 14.52 0.23 15.41
N SER A 50 14.04 -1.02 15.19
CA SER A 50 13.75 -1.96 16.26
C SER A 50 15.01 -2.42 16.99
N GLU A 51 16.10 -2.70 16.26
CA GLU A 51 17.41 -3.07 16.84
C GLU A 51 17.94 -1.98 17.75
N ARG A 52 17.91 -0.72 17.28
CA ARG A 52 18.35 0.44 18.06
C ARG A 52 17.49 0.64 19.30
N LEU A 53 16.17 0.43 19.17
CA LEU A 53 15.24 0.54 20.29
C LEU A 53 15.56 -0.48 21.39
N ILE A 54 15.82 -1.74 21.04
CA ILE A 54 16.22 -2.80 22.00
C ILE A 54 17.59 -2.49 22.60
N ALA A 55 18.51 -1.93 21.83
CA ALA A 55 19.83 -1.52 22.30
C ALA A 55 19.81 -0.25 23.16
N HIS A 56 18.62 0.28 23.50
CA HIS A 56 18.44 1.55 24.24
C HIS A 56 19.13 2.75 23.57
N GLN A 57 19.33 2.70 22.26
CA GLN A 57 19.85 3.81 21.46
C GLN A 57 18.69 4.64 20.93
N ASN A 58 18.96 5.94 20.63
CA ASN A 58 17.96 6.75 19.95
C ASN A 58 17.86 6.30 18.47
N PRO A 59 16.67 5.80 18.02
CA PRO A 59 16.50 5.34 16.64
C PRO A 59 16.64 6.46 15.60
N TYR A 60 16.51 7.74 15.98
CA TYR A 60 16.48 8.89 15.07
C TYR A 60 17.79 9.69 15.04
N ASP A 61 18.89 9.16 15.56
CA ASP A 61 20.19 9.83 15.53
C ASP A 61 20.87 9.80 14.14
N THR A 62 20.39 8.94 13.25
CA THR A 62 20.87 8.86 11.87
C THR A 62 19.99 9.68 10.91
N PRO A 63 20.55 10.40 9.93
CA PRO A 63 19.82 11.36 9.11
C PRO A 63 18.85 10.75 8.08
N PHE A 64 18.67 9.45 8.06
CA PHE A 64 17.84 8.76 7.05
C PHE A 64 16.72 7.90 7.63
N GLU A 65 16.46 7.98 8.93
CA GLU A 65 15.41 7.21 9.59
C GLU A 65 14.02 7.81 9.33
N GLN A 66 13.43 7.44 8.21
CA GLN A 66 12.20 8.05 7.68
C GLN A 66 10.92 7.34 8.16
N TYR A 67 11.03 6.29 8.98
CA TYR A 67 9.87 5.54 9.47
C TYR A 67 9.44 5.98 10.87
N PRO A 68 8.13 6.09 11.15
CA PRO A 68 7.62 6.38 12.49
C PRO A 68 7.81 5.18 13.42
N LEU A 69 7.91 5.43 14.73
CA LEU A 69 8.16 4.39 15.75
C LEU A 69 7.16 3.21 15.72
N PRO A 70 5.87 3.37 15.39
CA PRO A 70 4.97 2.24 15.19
C PRO A 70 5.50 1.18 14.22
N ALA A 71 6.27 1.56 13.19
CA ALA A 71 6.88 0.60 12.26
C ALA A 71 7.92 -0.28 12.96
N ALA A 72 8.74 0.31 13.85
CA ALA A 72 9.67 -0.44 14.67
C ALA A 72 8.94 -1.43 15.60
N LEU A 73 7.90 -0.99 16.30
CA LEU A 73 7.12 -1.87 17.17
C LEU A 73 6.51 -3.06 16.42
N PHE A 74 6.09 -2.84 15.18
CA PHE A 74 5.59 -3.90 14.32
C PHE A 74 6.71 -4.87 13.89
N ALA A 75 7.92 -4.37 13.65
CA ALA A 75 9.04 -5.16 13.16
C ALA A 75 9.77 -5.96 14.26
N LEU A 76 9.58 -5.62 15.54
CA LEU A 76 10.21 -6.29 16.69
C LEU A 76 10.17 -7.84 16.62
N PRO A 77 9.03 -8.50 16.34
CA PRO A 77 8.99 -9.97 16.31
C PRO A 77 9.86 -10.59 15.21
N PHE A 78 10.23 -9.80 14.19
CA PHE A 78 11.00 -10.28 13.05
C PHE A 78 12.52 -10.22 13.25
N LEU A 79 13.00 -9.58 14.34
CA LEU A 79 14.43 -9.43 14.62
C LEU A 79 15.18 -10.76 14.85
N VAL A 80 14.45 -11.83 15.20
CA VAL A 80 15.03 -13.17 15.39
C VAL A 80 15.38 -13.86 14.06
N LEU A 81 14.96 -13.28 12.93
CA LEU A 81 15.14 -13.84 11.60
C LEU A 81 16.26 -13.10 10.86
N ARG A 82 16.85 -13.77 9.87
CA ARG A 82 17.70 -13.08 8.91
C ARG A 82 16.90 -12.02 8.15
N PRO A 83 17.48 -10.85 7.82
CA PRO A 83 16.75 -9.73 7.23
C PRO A 83 15.93 -10.10 5.99
N GLU A 84 16.49 -10.87 5.06
CA GLU A 84 15.79 -11.31 3.85
C GLU A 84 14.62 -12.27 4.13
N ILE A 85 14.75 -13.11 5.17
CA ILE A 85 13.66 -14.01 5.61
C ILE A 85 12.57 -13.20 6.30
N ALA A 86 12.94 -12.25 7.15
CA ALA A 86 12.01 -11.33 7.81
C ALA A 86 11.18 -10.55 6.78
N ALA A 87 11.84 -9.98 5.77
CA ALA A 87 11.19 -9.27 4.66
C ALA A 87 10.27 -10.17 3.83
N GLY A 88 10.74 -11.38 3.48
CA GLY A 88 9.95 -12.37 2.76
C GLY A 88 8.69 -12.78 3.54
N LEU A 89 8.84 -13.05 4.85
CA LEU A 89 7.72 -13.40 5.72
C LEU A 89 6.72 -12.23 5.85
N PHE A 90 7.22 -11.01 6.07
CA PHE A 90 6.38 -9.81 6.12
C PHE A 90 5.59 -9.62 4.82
N TYR A 91 6.26 -9.69 3.67
CA TYR A 91 5.63 -9.50 2.36
C TYR A 91 4.63 -10.63 2.04
N GLY A 92 4.97 -11.86 2.38
CA GLY A 92 4.11 -13.02 2.23
C GLY A 92 2.84 -12.94 3.08
N LEU A 93 2.95 -12.59 4.37
CA LEU A 93 1.81 -12.37 5.26
C LEU A 93 0.93 -11.22 4.78
N SER A 94 1.53 -10.12 4.34
CA SER A 94 0.82 -8.97 3.76
C SER A 94 0.01 -9.38 2.53
N SER A 95 0.60 -10.17 1.65
CA SER A 95 -0.03 -10.68 0.42
C SER A 95 -1.14 -11.69 0.72
N LEU A 96 -0.94 -12.59 1.70
CA LEU A 96 -1.95 -13.53 2.17
C LEU A 96 -3.19 -12.78 2.68
N LEU A 97 -2.98 -11.79 3.57
CA LEU A 97 -4.07 -11.01 4.16
C LEU A 97 -4.83 -10.22 3.09
N LEU A 98 -4.11 -9.59 2.15
CA LEU A 98 -4.74 -8.87 1.04
C LEU A 98 -5.55 -9.83 0.16
N ALA A 99 -5.00 -10.97 -0.23
CA ALA A 99 -5.69 -11.98 -1.04
C ALA A 99 -6.94 -12.49 -0.34
N PHE A 100 -6.86 -12.77 0.97
CA PHE A 100 -7.99 -13.22 1.76
C PHE A 100 -9.08 -12.15 1.89
N GLY A 101 -8.71 -10.87 1.98
CA GLY A 101 -9.63 -9.74 1.95
C GLY A 101 -10.35 -9.63 0.60
N LEU A 102 -9.61 -9.64 -0.50
CA LEU A 102 -10.13 -9.53 -1.86
C LEU A 102 -11.10 -10.66 -2.23
N THR A 103 -10.80 -11.88 -1.80
CA THR A 103 -11.65 -13.05 -2.08
C THR A 103 -12.99 -13.03 -1.37
N ARG A 104 -13.24 -12.11 -0.42
CA ARG A 104 -14.57 -11.86 0.14
C ARG A 104 -15.52 -11.26 -0.89
N GLU A 105 -15.00 -10.40 -1.76
CA GLU A 105 -15.79 -9.70 -2.76
C GLU A 105 -15.88 -10.49 -4.07
N ASN A 106 -14.72 -10.79 -4.67
CA ASN A 106 -14.65 -11.48 -5.95
C ASN A 106 -13.24 -12.05 -6.20
N TYR A 107 -13.16 -13.27 -6.72
CA TYR A 107 -11.90 -13.88 -7.18
C TYR A 107 -11.21 -13.09 -8.28
N GLY A 108 -12.00 -12.45 -9.11
CA GLY A 108 -11.48 -11.62 -10.20
C GLY A 108 -10.53 -10.52 -9.72
N ARG A 109 -10.71 -10.08 -8.47
CA ARG A 109 -9.86 -9.05 -7.87
C ARG A 109 -8.44 -9.52 -7.54
N LEU A 110 -8.18 -10.82 -7.46
CA LEU A 110 -6.82 -11.34 -7.29
C LEU A 110 -5.89 -10.95 -8.44
N ARG A 111 -6.42 -10.56 -9.60
CA ARG A 111 -5.61 -10.04 -10.71
C ARG A 111 -4.79 -8.81 -10.33
N ILE A 112 -5.14 -8.07 -9.26
CA ILE A 112 -4.34 -6.91 -8.82
C ILE A 112 -2.91 -7.29 -8.41
N PHE A 113 -2.65 -8.55 -8.05
CA PHE A 113 -1.29 -9.06 -7.83
C PHE A 113 -0.43 -9.10 -9.09
N LEU A 114 -1.02 -8.86 -10.27
CA LEU A 114 -0.30 -8.68 -11.53
C LEU A 114 0.06 -7.22 -11.81
N ALA A 115 -0.31 -6.27 -10.95
CA ALA A 115 0.01 -4.86 -11.12
C ALA A 115 1.52 -4.61 -10.96
N TYR A 116 2.09 -3.80 -11.85
CA TYR A 116 3.51 -3.47 -11.75
C TYR A 116 3.94 -2.91 -10.38
N PRO A 117 3.17 -2.02 -9.72
CA PRO A 117 3.53 -1.55 -8.38
C PRO A 117 3.61 -2.66 -7.32
N TYR A 118 2.84 -3.73 -7.44
CA TYR A 118 2.97 -4.89 -6.56
C TYR A 118 4.30 -5.61 -6.81
N TRP A 119 4.66 -5.82 -8.08
CA TRP A 119 5.91 -6.47 -8.45
C TRP A 119 7.13 -5.63 -8.06
N ALA A 120 7.08 -4.31 -8.24
CA ALA A 120 8.11 -3.40 -7.76
C ALA A 120 8.29 -3.47 -6.23
N GLY A 121 7.23 -3.84 -5.51
CA GLY A 121 7.25 -3.99 -4.05
C GLY A 121 8.05 -5.20 -3.54
N PHE A 122 8.29 -6.24 -4.37
CA PHE A 122 9.07 -7.40 -3.93
C PHE A 122 10.51 -7.03 -3.55
N LEU A 123 11.17 -6.21 -4.38
CA LEU A 123 12.57 -5.80 -4.18
C LEU A 123 12.77 -4.93 -2.94
N THR A 124 11.69 -4.39 -2.40
CA THR A 124 11.75 -3.43 -1.30
C THR A 124 10.86 -3.82 -0.12
N ALA A 125 10.27 -5.01 -0.13
CA ALA A 125 9.36 -5.52 0.90
C ALA A 125 8.36 -4.45 1.39
N GLN A 126 7.58 -3.90 0.44
CA GLN A 126 6.79 -2.68 0.63
C GLN A 126 5.60 -2.80 1.56
N TRP A 127 5.38 -1.75 2.33
CA TRP A 127 4.25 -1.58 3.25
C TRP A 127 2.91 -1.40 2.55
N SER A 128 2.89 -0.95 1.30
CA SER A 128 1.66 -0.69 0.53
C SER A 128 0.73 -1.90 0.46
N THR A 129 1.26 -3.13 0.48
CA THR A 129 0.48 -4.38 0.44
C THR A 129 -0.30 -4.61 1.74
N ILE A 130 0.32 -4.46 2.93
CA ILE A 130 -0.37 -4.60 4.21
C ILE A 130 -1.32 -3.42 4.45
N ILE A 131 -0.95 -2.21 4.01
CA ILE A 131 -1.82 -1.03 4.06
C ILE A 131 -3.07 -1.25 3.20
N ALA A 132 -2.95 -1.81 1.98
CA ALA A 132 -4.10 -2.18 1.17
C ALA A 132 -4.95 -3.27 1.85
N ALA A 133 -4.34 -4.25 2.51
CA ALA A 133 -5.06 -5.29 3.26
C ALA A 133 -5.89 -4.70 4.42
N SER A 134 -5.43 -3.62 5.05
CA SER A 134 -6.15 -2.97 6.15
C SER A 134 -7.54 -2.46 5.76
N ALA A 135 -7.79 -2.22 4.46
CA ALA A 135 -9.11 -1.86 3.95
C ALA A 135 -10.17 -2.95 4.18
N PHE A 136 -9.75 -4.21 4.37
CA PHE A 136 -10.62 -5.38 4.59
C PHE A 136 -10.67 -5.85 6.05
N PHE A 137 -9.70 -5.44 6.86
CA PHE A 137 -9.54 -5.88 8.25
C PHE A 137 -9.33 -4.68 9.16
N PRO A 138 -10.37 -4.22 9.88
CA PRO A 138 -10.27 -3.05 10.75
C PRO A 138 -9.10 -3.10 11.74
N ILE A 139 -8.79 -4.28 12.27
CA ILE A 139 -7.67 -4.47 13.24
C ILE A 139 -6.29 -4.21 12.61
N LEU A 140 -6.18 -4.26 11.29
CA LEU A 140 -4.94 -3.97 10.57
C LEU A 140 -4.80 -2.49 10.19
N LEU A 141 -5.80 -1.64 10.49
CA LEU A 141 -5.74 -0.21 10.15
C LEU A 141 -4.49 0.50 10.72
N PRO A 142 -3.93 0.10 11.89
CA PRO A 142 -2.65 0.61 12.36
C PRO A 142 -1.49 0.48 11.37
N ALA A 143 -1.55 -0.45 10.40
CA ALA A 143 -0.55 -0.53 9.33
C ALA A 143 -0.43 0.78 8.52
N ALA A 144 -1.50 1.59 8.47
CA ALA A 144 -1.47 2.92 7.86
C ALA A 144 -0.50 3.88 8.55
N MET A 145 -0.18 3.66 9.82
CA MET A 145 0.75 4.48 10.60
C MET A 145 2.21 4.15 10.30
N MET A 146 2.50 2.97 9.73
CA MET A 146 3.87 2.52 9.44
C MET A 146 4.49 3.33 8.29
N LYS A 147 3.66 3.72 7.31
CA LYS A 147 4.06 4.57 6.17
C LYS A 147 2.93 5.59 5.92
N PRO A 148 2.87 6.68 6.72
CA PRO A 148 1.71 7.57 6.78
C PRO A 148 1.32 8.18 5.44
N GLN A 149 2.29 8.52 4.58
CA GLN A 149 2.02 9.10 3.26
C GLN A 149 1.29 8.11 2.31
N VAL A 150 1.42 6.81 2.52
CA VAL A 150 0.68 5.78 1.79
C VAL A 150 -0.58 5.37 2.55
N GLY A 151 -0.49 5.37 3.88
CA GLY A 151 -1.55 4.89 4.77
C GLY A 151 -2.69 5.87 4.98
N LEU A 152 -2.42 7.17 5.03
CA LEU A 152 -3.43 8.20 5.33
C LEU A 152 -4.62 8.16 4.35
N PRO A 153 -4.45 8.01 3.03
CA PRO A 153 -5.56 7.85 2.10
C PRO A 153 -6.46 6.64 2.44
N VAL A 154 -5.88 5.51 2.78
CA VAL A 154 -6.63 4.31 3.17
C VAL A 154 -7.30 4.51 4.53
N PHE A 155 -6.58 5.07 5.51
CA PHE A 155 -7.12 5.39 6.83
C PHE A 155 -8.39 6.26 6.72
N LEU A 156 -8.33 7.40 6.02
CA LEU A 156 -9.44 8.34 5.92
C LEU A 156 -10.64 7.77 5.15
N THR A 157 -10.41 6.93 4.14
CA THR A 157 -11.48 6.39 3.30
C THR A 157 -12.08 5.07 3.81
N ARG A 158 -11.35 4.33 4.68
CA ARG A 158 -11.75 3.00 5.18
C ARG A 158 -11.80 2.92 6.71
N MET A 159 -11.73 4.06 7.39
CA MET A 159 -11.77 4.14 8.84
C MET A 159 -13.05 3.50 9.41
N THR A 160 -12.88 2.72 10.48
CA THR A 160 -13.94 2.17 11.30
C THR A 160 -13.66 2.45 12.77
N ARG A 161 -14.68 2.41 13.63
CA ARG A 161 -14.50 2.64 15.08
C ARG A 161 -13.45 1.68 15.69
N ARG A 162 -13.47 0.39 15.30
CA ARG A 162 -12.50 -0.62 15.78
C ARG A 162 -11.09 -0.34 15.25
N GLY A 163 -10.99 0.04 13.98
CA GLY A 163 -9.71 0.41 13.38
C GLY A 163 -9.12 1.67 14.00
N LEU A 164 -9.94 2.69 14.26
CA LEU A 164 -9.51 3.90 14.94
C LEU A 164 -8.99 3.58 16.35
N LEU A 165 -9.74 2.77 17.12
CA LEU A 165 -9.29 2.34 18.45
C LEU A 165 -7.94 1.63 18.40
N ALA A 166 -7.75 0.70 17.44
CA ALA A 166 -6.48 0.01 17.26
C ALA A 166 -5.33 0.98 16.93
N CYS A 167 -5.59 2.01 16.09
CA CYS A 167 -4.60 3.07 15.82
C CYS A 167 -4.27 3.86 17.07
N VAL A 168 -5.27 4.28 17.84
CA VAL A 168 -5.07 5.04 19.10
C VAL A 168 -4.26 4.22 20.10
N LEU A 169 -4.56 2.93 20.25
CA LEU A 169 -3.82 2.05 21.15
C LEU A 169 -2.35 1.89 20.73
N LEU A 170 -2.09 1.66 19.43
CA LEU A 170 -0.71 1.56 18.96
C LEU A 170 0.04 2.89 19.08
N PHE A 171 -0.62 4.00 18.78
CA PHE A 171 -0.03 5.33 18.95
C PHE A 171 0.29 5.61 20.42
N ALA A 172 -0.64 5.34 21.35
CA ALA A 172 -0.40 5.49 22.78
C ALA A 172 0.75 4.60 23.26
N LEU A 173 0.79 3.33 22.81
CA LEU A 173 1.90 2.43 23.12
C LEU A 173 3.23 3.00 22.62
N SER A 174 3.28 3.54 21.42
CA SER A 174 4.50 4.13 20.86
C SER A 174 4.97 5.36 21.65
N LEU A 175 4.04 6.16 22.18
CA LEU A 175 4.37 7.29 23.06
C LEU A 175 4.85 6.85 24.44
N ILE A 176 4.33 5.74 24.98
CA ILE A 176 4.82 5.15 26.25
C ILE A 176 6.27 4.68 26.07
N VAL A 177 6.58 4.04 24.94
CA VAL A 177 7.93 3.54 24.64
C VAL A 177 8.92 4.68 24.43
N MET A 178 8.54 5.72 23.67
CA MET A 178 9.40 6.85 23.35
C MET A 178 8.58 8.13 23.14
N PRO A 179 8.30 8.94 24.17
CA PRO A 179 7.40 10.09 24.06
C PRO A 179 7.80 11.13 23.01
N GLN A 180 9.10 11.33 22.78
CA GLN A 180 9.62 12.32 21.85
C GLN A 180 9.70 11.88 20.40
N TRP A 181 9.37 10.62 20.07
CA TRP A 181 9.55 10.07 18.72
C TRP A 181 8.84 10.90 17.63
N PRO A 182 7.62 11.44 17.84
CA PRO A 182 6.95 12.19 16.77
C PRO A 182 7.76 13.43 16.36
N ARG A 183 8.33 14.15 17.35
CA ARG A 183 9.17 15.32 17.07
C ARG A 183 10.45 14.93 16.35
N LEU A 184 11.12 13.86 16.79
CA LEU A 184 12.38 13.39 16.22
C LEU A 184 12.16 12.88 14.78
N TRP A 185 11.09 12.12 14.56
CA TRP A 185 10.72 11.65 13.23
C TRP A 185 10.38 12.81 12.28
N LEU A 186 9.58 13.77 12.72
CA LEU A 186 9.24 14.94 11.90
C LEU A 186 10.47 15.78 11.55
N ALA A 187 11.49 15.81 12.41
CA ALA A 187 12.75 16.48 12.11
C ALA A 187 13.53 15.86 10.95
N GLN A 188 13.24 14.58 10.59
CA GLN A 188 13.82 13.91 9.42
C GLN A 188 13.08 14.23 8.11
N SER A 189 11.89 14.81 8.17
CA SER A 189 11.03 15.04 7.00
C SER A 189 11.66 15.88 5.89
N PRO A 190 12.54 16.88 6.14
CA PRO A 190 13.21 17.63 5.08
C PRO A 190 14.09 16.78 4.17
N ASN A 191 14.59 15.65 4.67
CA ASN A 191 15.45 14.73 3.91
C ASN A 191 14.66 13.76 3.00
N TYR A 192 13.32 13.78 3.08
CA TYR A 192 12.48 12.88 2.31
C TYR A 192 12.31 13.34 0.86
N GLN A 193 13.08 12.73 -0.03
CA GLN A 193 12.94 12.99 -1.46
C GLN A 193 11.70 12.31 -2.02
N HIS A 194 10.83 13.07 -2.71
CA HIS A 194 9.52 12.63 -3.16
C HIS A 194 8.99 13.45 -4.33
N PHE A 195 7.86 13.02 -4.87
CA PHE A 195 6.99 13.82 -5.73
C PHE A 195 5.57 13.82 -5.15
N ILE A 196 4.79 14.85 -5.48
CA ILE A 196 3.36 14.89 -5.16
C ILE A 196 2.61 14.75 -6.48
N PRO A 197 1.88 13.62 -6.70
CA PRO A 197 1.24 13.33 -7.99
C PRO A 197 0.38 14.48 -8.52
N LEU A 198 -0.36 15.17 -7.64
CA LEU A 198 -1.23 16.27 -8.03
C LEU A 198 -0.45 17.46 -8.62
N LEU A 199 0.80 17.69 -8.17
CA LEU A 199 1.61 18.85 -8.57
C LEU A 199 2.49 18.58 -9.80
N VAL A 200 2.62 17.32 -10.22
CA VAL A 200 3.42 16.94 -11.39
C VAL A 200 2.51 16.82 -12.61
N PHE A 201 2.78 17.63 -13.64
CA PHE A 201 1.96 17.57 -14.88
C PHE A 201 1.98 16.15 -15.52
N PRO A 202 0.82 15.57 -15.89
CA PRO A 202 -0.54 16.16 -15.94
C PRO A 202 -1.40 15.93 -14.66
N GLY A 203 -0.81 15.82 -13.50
CA GLY A 203 -1.46 15.55 -12.21
C GLY A 203 -2.65 16.45 -11.83
N PRO A 204 -2.68 17.76 -12.19
CA PRO A 204 -3.86 18.59 -11.92
C PRO A 204 -5.17 18.04 -12.48
N LEU A 205 -5.12 17.22 -13.53
CA LEU A 205 -6.31 16.53 -14.06
C LEU A 205 -6.97 15.59 -13.04
N LEU A 206 -6.24 15.15 -12.01
CA LEU A 206 -6.78 14.30 -10.94
C LEU A 206 -7.87 15.02 -10.13
N LEU A 207 -7.91 16.35 -10.13
CA LEU A 207 -9.00 17.13 -9.54
C LEU A 207 -10.37 16.82 -10.17
N LEU A 208 -10.41 16.29 -11.39
CA LEU A 208 -11.66 15.82 -12.00
C LEU A 208 -12.34 14.71 -11.18
N ALA A 209 -11.61 14.00 -10.30
CA ALA A 209 -12.22 13.06 -9.35
C ALA A 209 -13.22 13.74 -8.41
N LEU A 210 -13.13 15.07 -8.19
CA LEU A 210 -14.11 15.84 -7.42
C LEU A 210 -15.51 15.80 -8.04
N LEU A 211 -15.64 15.53 -9.34
CA LEU A 211 -16.94 15.30 -9.99
C LEU A 211 -17.66 14.08 -9.39
N ARG A 212 -16.91 13.22 -8.68
CA ARG A 212 -17.41 12.03 -7.97
C ARG A 212 -17.18 12.15 -6.45
N TYR A 213 -17.29 13.34 -5.88
CA TYR A 213 -16.99 13.63 -4.46
C TYR A 213 -17.76 12.77 -3.45
N ARG A 214 -18.89 12.16 -3.84
CA ARG A 214 -19.65 11.21 -3.01
C ARG A 214 -19.08 9.79 -3.02
N ASP A 215 -18.17 9.47 -3.96
CA ASP A 215 -17.52 8.16 -4.05
C ASP A 215 -16.26 8.14 -3.16
N ARG A 216 -16.20 7.18 -2.23
CA ARG A 216 -15.03 6.97 -1.37
C ARG A 216 -13.76 6.63 -2.17
N ASP A 217 -13.91 6.00 -3.35
CA ASP A 217 -12.78 5.65 -4.20
C ASP A 217 -12.23 6.91 -4.91
N ALA A 218 -13.05 7.93 -5.19
CA ALA A 218 -12.59 9.24 -5.65
C ALA A 218 -11.73 9.94 -4.59
N TRP A 219 -12.15 9.90 -3.33
CA TRP A 219 -11.35 10.43 -2.23
C TRP A 219 -10.06 9.65 -2.01
N LEU A 220 -10.06 8.31 -2.14
CA LEU A 220 -8.84 7.52 -2.09
C LEU A 220 -7.82 7.98 -3.14
N LEU A 221 -8.28 8.20 -4.38
CA LEU A 221 -7.44 8.69 -5.47
C LEU A 221 -6.89 10.09 -5.18
N LEU A 222 -7.75 11.03 -4.78
CA LEU A 222 -7.36 12.42 -4.49
C LEU A 222 -6.40 12.52 -3.32
N LEU A 223 -6.69 11.83 -2.22
CA LEU A 223 -5.82 11.82 -1.05
C LEU A 223 -4.46 11.20 -1.38
N ALA A 224 -4.44 10.09 -2.14
CA ALA A 224 -3.18 9.50 -2.60
C ALA A 224 -2.41 10.45 -3.54
N ALA A 225 -3.12 11.25 -4.36
CA ALA A 225 -2.50 12.23 -5.25
C ALA A 225 -1.93 13.45 -4.50
N LEU A 226 -2.44 13.77 -3.32
CA LEU A 226 -1.96 14.84 -2.45
C LEU A 226 -0.77 14.46 -1.59
N MET A 227 -0.57 13.14 -1.36
CA MET A 227 0.51 12.66 -0.49
C MET A 227 1.84 12.58 -1.23
N PRO A 228 2.97 12.84 -0.54
CA PRO A 228 4.29 12.63 -1.09
C PRO A 228 4.51 11.15 -1.40
N GLN A 229 4.88 10.84 -2.62
CA GLN A 229 5.17 9.49 -3.12
C GLN A 229 6.63 9.40 -3.52
N ARG A 230 7.22 8.23 -3.41
CA ARG A 230 8.63 8.05 -3.77
C ARG A 230 8.81 7.22 -5.04
N TRP A 231 8.13 6.10 -5.11
CA TRP A 231 8.20 5.16 -6.24
C TRP A 231 6.85 4.57 -6.59
N PHE A 232 6.77 3.85 -7.69
CA PHE A 232 5.54 3.23 -8.20
C PHE A 232 4.85 2.32 -7.19
N PHE A 233 5.60 1.61 -6.32
CA PHE A 233 5.03 0.72 -5.31
C PHE A 233 4.15 1.45 -4.27
N ASP A 234 4.36 2.73 -4.01
CA ASP A 234 3.52 3.50 -3.10
C ASP A 234 2.09 3.64 -3.63
N SER A 235 1.93 3.66 -4.96
CA SER A 235 0.63 3.76 -5.61
C SER A 235 -0.18 2.45 -5.61
N PHE A 236 0.36 1.34 -5.10
CA PHE A 236 -0.35 0.05 -5.11
C PHE A 236 -1.71 0.09 -4.40
N ILE A 237 -1.88 0.93 -3.39
CA ILE A 237 -3.16 1.15 -2.70
C ILE A 237 -4.30 1.56 -3.64
N LEU A 238 -3.99 2.15 -4.80
CA LEU A 238 -4.99 2.55 -5.79
C LEU A 238 -5.71 1.35 -6.42
N TRP A 239 -5.14 0.14 -6.36
CA TRP A 239 -5.83 -1.08 -6.80
C TRP A 239 -6.99 -1.51 -5.89
N LEU A 240 -7.25 -0.78 -4.82
CA LEU A 240 -8.52 -0.85 -4.09
C LEU A 240 -9.70 -0.26 -4.89
N ILE A 241 -9.43 0.60 -5.90
CA ILE A 241 -10.44 1.32 -6.71
C ILE A 241 -11.11 0.41 -7.75
N PRO A 242 -10.38 -0.32 -8.65
CA PRO A 242 -11.01 -1.14 -9.68
C PRO A 242 -11.61 -2.42 -9.06
N LYS A 243 -12.89 -2.70 -9.36
CA LYS A 243 -13.65 -3.83 -8.78
C LYS A 243 -14.02 -4.90 -9.81
N SER A 244 -14.24 -4.50 -11.06
CA SER A 244 -14.63 -5.39 -12.14
C SER A 244 -13.44 -5.76 -13.03
N ARG A 245 -13.58 -6.88 -13.78
CA ARG A 245 -12.57 -7.29 -14.75
C ARG A 245 -12.26 -6.19 -15.78
N HIS A 246 -13.29 -5.50 -16.25
CA HIS A 246 -13.17 -4.43 -17.26
C HIS A 246 -12.43 -3.20 -16.72
N GLN A 247 -12.40 -2.99 -15.41
CA GLN A 247 -11.64 -1.93 -14.75
C GLN A 247 -10.21 -2.39 -14.44
N ILE A 248 -10.05 -3.64 -13.95
CA ILE A 248 -8.75 -4.15 -13.50
C ILE A 248 -7.80 -4.35 -14.69
N LEU A 249 -8.24 -5.01 -15.79
CA LEU A 249 -7.34 -5.36 -16.87
C LEU A 249 -6.67 -4.14 -17.55
N PRO A 250 -7.41 -3.06 -17.91
CA PRO A 250 -6.76 -1.88 -18.46
C PRO A 250 -5.77 -1.24 -17.47
N THR A 251 -6.15 -1.10 -16.17
CA THR A 251 -5.26 -0.50 -15.18
C THR A 251 -3.99 -1.33 -14.97
N LEU A 252 -4.06 -2.66 -15.05
CA LEU A 252 -2.88 -3.52 -15.05
C LEU A 252 -1.99 -3.23 -16.23
N LEU A 253 -2.57 -3.23 -17.44
CA LEU A 253 -1.82 -3.03 -18.68
C LEU A 253 -1.09 -1.69 -18.68
N PHE A 254 -1.79 -0.61 -18.31
CA PHE A 254 -1.18 0.71 -18.18
C PHE A 254 -0.07 0.71 -17.14
N SER A 255 -0.24 0.06 -15.99
CA SER A 255 0.80 0.04 -14.95
C SER A 255 2.11 -0.57 -15.42
N TRP A 256 2.06 -1.56 -16.31
CA TRP A 256 3.26 -2.13 -16.94
C TRP A 256 3.94 -1.16 -17.90
N GLY A 257 3.23 -0.15 -18.43
CA GLY A 257 3.86 0.98 -19.16
C GLY A 257 4.88 1.71 -18.28
N ALA A 258 4.55 1.94 -17.00
CA ALA A 258 5.51 2.49 -16.02
C ALA A 258 6.68 1.53 -15.77
N GLY A 259 6.41 0.21 -15.70
CA GLY A 259 7.44 -0.81 -15.53
C GLY A 259 8.41 -0.87 -16.70
N ILE A 260 7.89 -0.89 -17.91
CA ILE A 260 8.68 -0.88 -19.15
C ILE A 260 9.52 0.40 -19.22
N TRP A 261 8.90 1.56 -18.96
CA TRP A 261 9.66 2.81 -18.91
C TRP A 261 10.81 2.73 -17.90
N ARG A 262 10.58 2.24 -16.69
CA ARG A 262 11.62 2.09 -15.65
C ARG A 262 12.74 1.12 -16.06
N TRP A 263 12.42 0.11 -16.83
CA TRP A 263 13.40 -0.85 -17.33
C TRP A 263 14.42 -0.21 -18.28
N TYR A 264 13.95 0.69 -19.13
CA TYR A 264 14.79 1.33 -20.15
C TYR A 264 15.37 2.68 -19.74
N HIS A 265 14.90 3.26 -18.62
CA HIS A 265 15.29 4.60 -18.20
C HIS A 265 15.73 4.62 -16.74
N LEU A 266 16.85 5.31 -16.49
CA LEU A 266 17.26 5.71 -15.16
C LEU A 266 16.70 7.12 -14.94
N PRO A 267 15.74 7.33 -14.01
CA PRO A 267 15.12 8.64 -13.83
C PRO A 267 16.15 9.65 -13.29
N ALA A 268 16.17 10.83 -13.90
CA ALA A 268 17.04 11.92 -13.47
C ALA A 268 16.50 12.64 -12.22
N SER A 269 15.19 12.51 -11.95
CA SER A 269 14.54 13.16 -10.81
C SER A 269 13.28 12.41 -10.35
N PHE A 270 12.86 12.66 -9.11
CA PHE A 270 11.55 12.18 -8.62
C PHE A 270 10.36 12.80 -9.36
N ALA A 271 10.49 14.00 -9.91
CA ALA A 271 9.45 14.62 -10.73
C ALA A 271 9.20 13.83 -12.02
N GLU A 272 10.25 13.26 -12.62
CA GLU A 272 10.13 12.39 -13.79
C GLU A 272 9.41 11.08 -13.46
N VAL A 273 9.78 10.42 -12.35
CA VAL A 273 9.06 9.24 -11.81
C VAL A 273 7.59 9.58 -11.57
N GLY A 274 7.34 10.76 -10.98
CA GLY A 274 5.99 11.26 -10.70
C GLY A 274 5.16 11.43 -11.98
N ARG A 275 5.73 12.00 -13.04
CA ARG A 275 5.05 12.16 -14.33
C ARG A 275 4.62 10.81 -14.91
N VAL A 276 5.51 9.84 -14.89
CA VAL A 276 5.22 8.48 -15.37
C VAL A 276 4.17 7.81 -14.50
N ALA A 277 4.27 7.93 -13.17
CA ALA A 277 3.25 7.41 -12.26
C ALA A 277 1.87 8.03 -12.53
N VAL A 278 1.81 9.35 -12.74
CA VAL A 278 0.56 10.04 -13.05
C VAL A 278 -0.03 9.51 -14.35
N ILE A 279 0.74 9.43 -15.43
CA ILE A 279 0.26 9.01 -16.74
C ILE A 279 -0.19 7.55 -16.75
N PHE A 280 0.61 6.64 -16.19
CA PHE A 280 0.39 5.20 -16.32
C PHE A 280 -0.37 4.55 -15.17
N ILE A 281 -0.51 5.24 -14.03
CA ILE A 281 -1.20 4.69 -12.85
C ILE A 281 -2.38 5.58 -12.45
N TYR A 282 -2.14 6.85 -12.14
CA TYR A 282 -3.18 7.72 -11.58
C TYR A 282 -4.28 8.08 -12.58
N LEU A 283 -3.95 8.44 -13.82
CA LEU A 283 -4.95 8.77 -14.84
C LEU A 283 -5.81 7.57 -15.25
N PRO A 284 -5.30 6.34 -15.43
CA PRO A 284 -6.15 5.16 -15.58
C PRO A 284 -7.09 4.92 -14.40
N MET A 285 -6.65 5.18 -13.15
CA MET A 285 -7.52 5.09 -11.98
C MET A 285 -8.58 6.20 -11.95
N LEU A 286 -8.23 7.41 -12.40
CA LEU A 286 -9.20 8.50 -12.60
C LEU A 286 -10.28 8.10 -13.60
N ALA A 287 -9.90 7.51 -14.74
CA ALA A 287 -10.85 7.02 -15.72
C ALA A 287 -11.80 5.99 -15.12
N VAL A 288 -11.28 5.04 -14.30
CA VAL A 288 -12.12 4.07 -13.58
C VAL A 288 -13.13 4.77 -12.67
N VAL A 289 -12.71 5.79 -11.94
CA VAL A 289 -13.59 6.55 -11.03
C VAL A 289 -14.68 7.30 -11.81
N LEU A 290 -14.31 8.00 -12.90
CA LEU A 290 -15.23 8.83 -13.66
C LEU A 290 -16.26 8.03 -14.44
N PHE A 291 -15.85 6.93 -15.07
CA PHE A 291 -16.71 6.13 -15.97
C PHE A 291 -17.41 4.96 -15.27
N ARG A 292 -17.27 4.84 -13.96
CA ARG A 292 -18.05 3.85 -13.19
C ARG A 292 -19.53 4.22 -13.18
N PRO A 293 -20.45 3.27 -13.49
CA PRO A 293 -21.89 3.50 -13.30
C PRO A 293 -22.18 3.95 -11.88
N GLN A 294 -23.01 4.96 -11.71
CA GLN A 294 -23.50 5.34 -10.38
C GLN A 294 -24.54 4.30 -9.94
N PRO A 295 -24.56 3.90 -8.64
CA PRO A 295 -25.71 3.18 -8.10
C PRO A 295 -26.94 4.05 -8.33
N SER A 296 -28.03 3.45 -8.83
CA SER A 296 -29.31 4.12 -8.96
C SER A 296 -29.75 4.63 -7.58
N VAL A 297 -30.39 5.81 -7.54
CA VAL A 297 -30.82 6.45 -6.29
C VAL A 297 -31.75 5.53 -5.48
N ASP A 298 -32.41 4.59 -6.14
CA ASP A 298 -33.34 3.61 -5.54
C ASP A 298 -32.65 2.53 -4.70
N GLU A 299 -31.35 2.23 -4.95
CA GLU A 299 -30.59 1.26 -4.13
C GLU A 299 -30.01 1.87 -2.84
N ALA A 300 -29.92 3.20 -2.75
CA ALA A 300 -29.36 3.89 -1.59
C ALA A 300 -30.35 3.99 -0.42
N THR A 301 -31.65 3.76 -0.65
CA THR A 301 -32.72 3.86 0.36
C THR A 301 -33.04 2.52 1.05
N VAL A 302 -32.42 1.41 0.64
CA VAL A 302 -32.78 0.05 1.12
C VAL A 302 -31.69 -0.59 2.00
N SER A 303 -30.62 0.12 2.40
CA SER A 303 -29.68 -0.43 3.39
C SER A 303 -29.95 0.14 4.78
N PRO A 304 -30.43 -0.67 5.74
CA PRO A 304 -30.61 -0.29 7.14
C PRO A 304 -29.28 -0.04 7.86
#